data_85b5a1877626c39fc73acf46f571da8d
#
_entry.id   85b5a1877626c39fc73acf46f571da8d
#
_cell.length_a   1.000
_cell.length_b   1.000
_cell.length_c   1.000
_cell.angle_alpha   90.00
_cell.angle_beta   90.00
_cell.angle_gamma   90.00
#
_symmetry.space_group_name_H-M   'P 1'
#
loop_
_entity.id
_entity.type
_entity.pdbx_description
1 polymer ?
#
loop_
_entity_poly.entity_id
_entity_poly.type
_entity_poly.pdbx_seq_one_letter_code
_entity_poly.pdbx_strand_id
1 'polypeptide(L)'
;LHGVGSINAMTLIRWRNDPSRTLYVLDVRSLAEYQAGHLPGSLHAPGGQLVQSTDAWVAVRHARIVLVSDDGVRSRMTAQWLAQMGHRDIHVLDASPAMLTALPPPPATIPADLAIAPGQLAHLLDQDAATVIDLARSIDYRSGHIPGARWAVRTRLSRLGALPEGTIVLTAPDPTLALLAVPEAENLGTGPVKVLRGGLIEWRATGLPVAANRRTPEDDECVDFYLRAYDRNDGVEEAMRAYLAWEIDLPNAVARDEDASFGPGRV
;
A
#
# COMPACT_ATOMS: atom_id res chain seq x y z
N LEU A 1 -1.58 30.17 14.40
CA LEU A 1 -1.79 29.03 13.52
C LEU A 1 -1.15 29.38 12.19
N HIS A 2 0.01 28.81 11.91
CA HIS A 2 0.92 29.15 10.82
C HIS A 2 0.26 29.05 9.43
N GLY A 3 -0.39 30.13 8.94
CA GLY A 3 -0.69 30.29 7.51
C GLY A 3 -1.55 29.22 6.81
N VAL A 4 -2.10 28.24 7.56
CA VAL A 4 -2.97 27.19 7.01
C VAL A 4 -4.35 27.79 6.74
N GLY A 5 -4.70 27.91 5.48
CA GLY A 5 -6.01 28.40 5.04
C GLY A 5 -7.10 27.33 5.13
N SER A 6 -8.32 27.75 5.49
CA SER A 6 -9.51 26.91 5.30
C SER A 6 -10.10 27.17 3.92
N ILE A 7 -10.63 26.14 3.30
CA ILE A 7 -11.38 26.22 2.03
C ILE A 7 -12.76 25.59 2.18
N ASN A 8 -13.68 26.04 1.36
CA ASN A 8 -15.00 25.44 1.24
C ASN A 8 -15.11 24.48 0.05
N ALA A 9 -16.22 23.78 -0.04
CA ALA A 9 -16.50 22.82 -1.11
C ALA A 9 -16.40 23.41 -2.54
N MET A 10 -16.87 24.64 -2.74
CA MET A 10 -16.81 25.30 -4.04
C MET A 10 -15.37 25.56 -4.50
N THR A 11 -14.50 25.93 -3.58
CA THR A 11 -13.07 26.11 -3.85
C THR A 11 -12.42 24.78 -4.22
N LEU A 12 -12.75 23.69 -3.49
CA LEU A 12 -12.25 22.35 -3.80
C LEU A 12 -12.70 21.89 -5.21
N ILE A 13 -13.97 22.07 -5.56
CA ILE A 13 -14.49 21.74 -6.90
C ILE A 13 -13.71 22.49 -7.98
N ARG A 14 -13.48 23.79 -7.80
CA ARG A 14 -12.70 24.59 -8.74
C ARG A 14 -11.26 24.05 -8.87
N TRP A 15 -10.62 23.68 -7.78
CA TRP A 15 -9.25 23.14 -7.80
C TRP A 15 -9.15 21.76 -8.41
N ARG A 16 -10.18 20.91 -8.27
CA ARG A 16 -10.25 19.61 -8.95
C ARG A 16 -10.32 19.74 -10.47
N ASN A 17 -10.87 20.84 -10.96
CA ASN A 17 -11.00 21.15 -12.39
C ASN A 17 -9.82 21.97 -12.94
N ASP A 18 -8.82 22.28 -12.13
CA ASP A 18 -7.63 23.03 -12.51
C ASP A 18 -6.47 22.06 -12.82
N PRO A 19 -6.17 21.80 -14.11
CA PRO A 19 -5.09 20.89 -14.50
C PRO A 19 -3.70 21.49 -14.33
N SER A 20 -3.58 22.79 -14.01
CA SER A 20 -2.29 23.47 -13.90
C SER A 20 -1.49 23.09 -12.67
N ARG A 21 -2.14 22.44 -11.67
CA ARG A 21 -1.50 22.05 -10.42
C ARG A 21 -1.93 20.66 -9.97
N THR A 22 -0.97 19.88 -9.50
CA THR A 22 -1.25 18.62 -8.81
C THR A 22 -1.98 18.90 -7.51
N LEU A 23 -3.11 18.21 -7.29
CA LEU A 23 -3.94 18.32 -6.11
C LEU A 23 -4.03 16.96 -5.40
N TYR A 24 -3.69 16.94 -4.12
CA TYR A 24 -3.97 15.83 -3.22
C TYR A 24 -5.10 16.21 -2.27
N VAL A 25 -6.11 15.36 -2.16
CA VAL A 25 -7.21 15.47 -1.19
C VAL A 25 -7.09 14.27 -0.26
N LEU A 26 -6.65 14.51 0.97
CA LEU A 26 -6.25 13.48 1.91
C LEU A 26 -7.15 13.49 3.15
N ASP A 27 -7.79 12.37 3.42
CA ASP A 27 -8.60 12.16 4.63
C ASP A 27 -7.68 11.64 5.74
N VAL A 28 -7.52 12.46 6.78
CA VAL A 28 -6.57 12.21 7.88
C VAL A 28 -7.17 11.46 9.06
N ARG A 29 -8.40 10.98 8.93
CA ARG A 29 -9.09 10.21 9.96
C ARG A 29 -8.57 8.77 10.04
N SER A 30 -9.12 7.99 10.97
CA SER A 30 -8.84 6.56 11.06
C SER A 30 -9.40 5.79 9.85
N LEU A 31 -8.86 4.59 9.60
CA LEU A 31 -9.35 3.73 8.52
C LEU A 31 -10.84 3.38 8.70
N ALA A 32 -11.28 3.12 9.93
CA ALA A 32 -12.68 2.78 10.20
C ALA A 32 -13.63 3.94 9.85
N GLU A 33 -13.26 5.18 10.19
CA GLU A 33 -14.04 6.38 9.85
C GLU A 33 -14.07 6.62 8.34
N TYR A 34 -12.93 6.47 7.67
CA TYR A 34 -12.86 6.58 6.21
C TYR A 34 -13.73 5.53 5.50
N GLN A 35 -13.71 4.29 5.98
CA GLN A 35 -14.52 3.19 5.45
C GLN A 35 -16.01 3.38 5.71
N ALA A 36 -16.39 3.99 6.83
CA ALA A 36 -17.78 4.30 7.14
C ALA A 36 -18.37 5.42 6.25
N GLY A 37 -17.50 6.26 5.69
CA GLY A 37 -17.88 7.31 4.75
C GLY A 37 -16.78 8.36 4.64
N HIS A 38 -16.41 8.72 3.42
CA HIS A 38 -15.37 9.71 3.14
C HIS A 38 -15.80 10.70 2.05
N LEU A 39 -15.02 11.76 1.90
CA LEU A 39 -15.24 12.74 0.84
C LEU A 39 -14.97 12.07 -0.52
N PRO A 40 -15.93 12.12 -1.48
CA PRO A 40 -15.71 11.55 -2.81
C PRO A 40 -14.37 11.99 -3.42
N GLY A 41 -13.55 11.01 -3.83
CA GLY A 41 -12.24 11.24 -4.43
C GLY A 41 -11.14 11.71 -3.46
N SER A 42 -11.32 11.56 -2.14
CA SER A 42 -10.22 11.66 -1.19
C SER A 42 -9.50 10.32 -1.04
N LEU A 43 -8.22 10.39 -0.71
CA LEU A 43 -7.40 9.22 -0.35
C LEU A 43 -7.26 9.15 1.17
N HIS A 44 -7.28 7.94 1.72
CA HIS A 44 -7.02 7.73 3.13
C HIS A 44 -5.53 7.91 3.44
N ALA A 45 -5.22 8.85 4.32
CA ALA A 45 -3.85 9.17 4.75
C ALA A 45 -3.87 9.57 6.24
N PRO A 46 -3.87 8.60 7.17
CA PRO A 46 -3.97 8.89 8.61
C PRO A 46 -2.93 9.92 9.02
N GLY A 47 -3.34 10.98 9.73
CA GLY A 47 -2.53 12.17 9.94
C GLY A 47 -1.14 11.93 10.52
N GLY A 48 -1.01 10.98 11.47
CA GLY A 48 0.29 10.59 12.03
C GLY A 48 1.20 9.94 11.00
N GLN A 49 0.68 8.99 10.21
CA GLN A 49 1.43 8.31 9.15
C GLN A 49 1.76 9.27 8.00
N LEU A 50 0.83 10.15 7.63
CA LEU A 50 1.07 11.17 6.61
C LEU A 50 2.24 12.09 6.97
N VAL A 51 2.36 12.51 8.22
CA VAL A 51 3.49 13.31 8.70
C VAL A 51 4.77 12.48 8.73
N GLN A 52 4.71 11.25 9.18
CA GLN A 52 5.88 10.37 9.34
C GLN A 52 6.47 9.94 7.99
N SER A 53 5.66 9.75 6.96
CA SER A 53 6.05 9.23 5.66
C SER A 53 5.30 9.97 4.55
N THR A 54 5.46 11.30 4.48
CA THR A 54 4.70 12.17 3.57
C THR A 54 4.83 11.76 2.11
N ASP A 55 5.99 11.30 1.70
CA ASP A 55 6.31 10.81 0.36
C ASP A 55 5.50 9.59 -0.08
N ALA A 56 4.96 8.80 0.87
CA ALA A 56 4.07 7.69 0.57
C ALA A 56 2.70 8.14 0.00
N TRP A 57 2.28 9.38 0.28
CA TRP A 57 1.00 9.95 -0.19
C TRP A 57 1.17 11.13 -1.13
N VAL A 58 2.26 11.91 -0.98
CA VAL A 58 2.51 13.16 -1.71
C VAL A 58 3.79 13.02 -2.50
N ALA A 59 3.70 12.42 -3.68
CA ALA A 59 4.85 12.18 -4.56
C ALA A 59 5.36 13.45 -5.28
N VAL A 60 4.49 14.46 -5.43
CA VAL A 60 4.84 15.70 -6.14
C VAL A 60 5.15 16.79 -5.14
N ARG A 61 6.41 17.23 -5.13
CA ARG A 61 6.87 18.35 -4.30
C ARG A 61 6.12 19.63 -4.67
N HIS A 62 5.75 20.43 -3.68
CA HIS A 62 4.97 21.67 -3.83
C HIS A 62 3.58 21.50 -4.45
N ALA A 63 3.03 20.28 -4.50
CA ALA A 63 1.65 20.07 -4.84
C ALA A 63 0.71 20.79 -3.86
N ARG A 64 -0.51 21.06 -4.31
CA ARG A 64 -1.57 21.53 -3.43
C ARG A 64 -2.11 20.37 -2.61
N ILE A 65 -2.17 20.55 -1.29
CA ILE A 65 -2.65 19.53 -0.36
C ILE A 65 -3.90 20.05 0.34
N VAL A 66 -4.98 19.32 0.26
CA VAL A 66 -6.22 19.58 0.99
C VAL A 66 -6.44 18.44 1.98
N LEU A 67 -6.49 18.77 3.26
CA LEU A 67 -6.71 17.82 4.34
C LEU A 67 -8.18 17.83 4.77
N VAL A 68 -8.72 16.65 5.01
CA VAL A 68 -10.12 16.42 5.36
C VAL A 68 -10.21 15.71 6.71
N SER A 69 -11.03 16.22 7.60
CA SER A 69 -11.52 15.52 8.79
C SER A 69 -12.94 16.02 9.10
N ASP A 70 -13.66 15.29 9.94
CA ASP A 70 -15.02 15.61 10.34
C ASP A 70 -15.10 16.73 11.39
N ASP A 71 -14.08 16.84 12.24
CA ASP A 71 -13.99 17.80 13.35
C ASP A 71 -13.10 19.02 13.06
N GLY A 72 -12.36 18.98 11.93
CA GLY A 72 -11.38 20.00 11.56
C GLY A 72 -10.15 20.07 12.47
N VAL A 73 -10.08 19.34 13.57
CA VAL A 73 -8.96 19.37 14.52
C VAL A 73 -7.78 18.60 13.96
N ARG A 74 -8.00 17.33 13.58
CA ARG A 74 -6.96 16.44 13.04
C ARG A 74 -6.35 17.00 11.76
N SER A 75 -7.19 17.54 10.86
CA SER A 75 -6.71 18.16 9.63
C SER A 75 -5.86 19.40 9.88
N ARG A 76 -6.23 20.26 10.82
CA ARG A 76 -5.43 21.45 11.18
C ARG A 76 -4.11 21.08 11.87
N MET A 77 -4.11 20.09 12.76
CA MET A 77 -2.89 19.60 13.39
C MET A 77 -1.92 19.00 12.36
N THR A 78 -2.41 18.16 11.48
CA THR A 78 -1.61 17.56 10.40
C THR A 78 -1.07 18.65 9.45
N ALA A 79 -1.92 19.62 9.06
CA ALA A 79 -1.51 20.74 8.21
C ALA A 79 -0.38 21.55 8.84
N GLN A 80 -0.42 21.77 10.16
CA GLN A 80 0.62 22.51 10.89
C GLN A 80 1.96 21.76 10.85
N TRP A 81 1.96 20.44 11.03
CA TRP A 81 3.18 19.63 10.90
C TRP A 81 3.74 19.67 9.49
N LEU A 82 2.91 19.48 8.49
CA LEU A 82 3.34 19.54 7.07
C LEU A 82 3.89 20.96 6.72
N ALA A 83 3.29 22.02 7.26
CA ALA A 83 3.80 23.38 7.05
C ALA A 83 5.19 23.57 7.67
N GLN A 84 5.44 23.01 8.85
CA GLN A 84 6.77 23.02 9.49
C GLN A 84 7.80 22.20 8.72
N MET A 85 7.37 21.18 7.99
CA MET A 85 8.20 20.36 7.10
C MET A 85 8.46 21.04 5.75
N GLY A 86 7.99 22.26 5.53
CA GLY A 86 8.27 23.05 4.32
C GLY A 86 7.20 22.98 3.23
N HIS A 87 6.11 22.25 3.43
CA HIS A 87 4.98 22.29 2.51
C HIS A 87 4.24 23.63 2.63
N ARG A 88 3.99 24.32 1.49
CA ARG A 88 3.49 25.70 1.51
C ARG A 88 2.06 25.88 1.03
N ASP A 89 1.57 25.02 0.14
CA ASP A 89 0.21 25.07 -0.43
C ASP A 89 -0.69 24.02 0.25
N ILE A 90 -0.93 24.23 1.57
CA ILE A 90 -1.70 23.32 2.40
C ILE A 90 -2.97 24.02 2.87
N HIS A 91 -4.08 23.31 2.75
CA HIS A 91 -5.40 23.80 3.12
C HIS A 91 -6.18 22.75 3.90
N VAL A 92 -7.11 23.21 4.71
CA VAL A 92 -8.08 22.37 5.41
C VAL A 92 -9.45 22.60 4.78
N LEU A 93 -10.12 21.51 4.41
CA LEU A 93 -11.50 21.59 3.95
C LEU A 93 -12.43 21.74 5.17
N ASP A 94 -13.26 22.77 5.16
CA ASP A 94 -14.38 22.87 6.10
C ASP A 94 -15.47 21.87 5.67
N ALA A 95 -15.24 20.60 6.02
CA ALA A 95 -16.13 19.49 5.66
C ALA A 95 -17.24 19.35 6.73
N SER A 96 -18.47 19.19 6.25
CA SER A 96 -19.56 18.71 7.10
C SER A 96 -19.68 17.18 6.97
N PRO A 97 -20.23 16.49 7.98
CA PRO A 97 -20.48 15.04 7.88
C PRO A 97 -21.30 14.64 6.65
N ALA A 98 -22.20 15.52 6.20
CA ALA A 98 -23.00 15.30 4.99
C ALA A 98 -22.18 15.24 3.68
N MET A 99 -20.94 15.68 3.69
CA MET A 99 -20.02 15.58 2.55
C MET A 99 -19.23 14.26 2.51
N LEU A 100 -19.23 13.51 3.59
CA LEU A 100 -18.46 12.27 3.76
C LEU A 100 -19.31 11.06 3.38
N THR A 101 -19.72 10.99 2.11
CA THR A 101 -20.76 10.06 1.61
C THR A 101 -20.22 8.93 0.75
N ALA A 102 -18.97 9.03 0.27
CA ALA A 102 -18.39 7.98 -0.54
C ALA A 102 -18.02 6.78 0.34
N LEU A 103 -18.29 5.59 -0.14
CA LEU A 103 -17.79 4.34 0.42
C LEU A 103 -16.57 3.87 -0.39
N PRO A 104 -15.67 3.09 0.19
CA PRO A 104 -14.61 2.43 -0.57
C PRO A 104 -15.23 1.67 -1.76
N PRO A 105 -14.56 1.64 -2.92
CA PRO A 105 -15.04 0.81 -4.01
C PRO A 105 -15.10 -0.65 -3.55
N PRO A 106 -16.09 -1.42 -4.01
CA PRO A 106 -16.13 -2.84 -3.73
C PRO A 106 -14.84 -3.50 -4.28
N PRO A 107 -14.38 -4.59 -3.66
CA PRO A 107 -13.26 -5.37 -4.21
C PRO A 107 -13.51 -5.70 -5.68
N ALA A 108 -12.44 -5.73 -6.47
CA ALA A 108 -12.56 -6.10 -7.87
C ALA A 108 -13.21 -7.48 -8.03
N THR A 109 -14.18 -7.58 -8.93
CA THR A 109 -14.82 -8.86 -9.23
C THR A 109 -13.91 -9.66 -10.16
N ILE A 110 -13.56 -10.87 -9.76
CA ILE A 110 -12.81 -11.80 -10.61
C ILE A 110 -13.75 -12.33 -11.70
N PRO A 111 -13.45 -12.15 -13.00
CA PRO A 111 -14.22 -12.72 -14.08
C PRO A 111 -14.38 -14.24 -13.92
N ALA A 112 -15.55 -14.78 -14.28
CA ALA A 112 -15.88 -16.18 -14.03
C ALA A 112 -14.93 -17.17 -14.74
N ASP A 113 -14.43 -16.78 -15.90
CA ASP A 113 -13.45 -17.54 -16.69
C ASP A 113 -12.05 -17.55 -16.07
N LEU A 114 -11.70 -16.54 -15.25
CA LEU A 114 -10.44 -16.48 -14.52
C LEU A 114 -10.56 -17.04 -13.09
N ALA A 115 -11.76 -17.11 -12.52
CA ALA A 115 -11.95 -17.50 -11.14
C ALA A 115 -11.68 -18.99 -10.90
N ILE A 116 -11.01 -19.32 -9.81
CA ILE A 116 -10.91 -20.68 -9.27
C ILE A 116 -11.30 -20.68 -7.79
N ALA A 117 -12.13 -21.65 -7.38
CA ALA A 117 -12.50 -21.80 -5.98
C ALA A 117 -11.42 -22.53 -5.17
N PRO A 118 -11.30 -22.31 -3.84
CA PRO A 118 -10.30 -23.01 -3.01
C PRO A 118 -10.34 -24.52 -3.14
N GLY A 119 -11.50 -25.15 -3.13
CA GLY A 119 -11.62 -26.61 -3.28
C GLY A 119 -11.19 -27.14 -4.64
N GLN A 120 -11.41 -26.39 -5.71
CA GLN A 120 -10.92 -26.73 -7.04
C GLN A 120 -9.38 -26.63 -7.12
N LEU A 121 -8.81 -25.58 -6.51
CA LEU A 121 -7.37 -25.43 -6.43
C LEU A 121 -6.74 -26.56 -5.61
N ALA A 122 -7.32 -26.89 -4.46
CA ALA A 122 -6.83 -28.00 -3.62
C ALA A 122 -6.78 -29.32 -4.40
N HIS A 123 -7.81 -29.62 -5.19
CA HIS A 123 -7.83 -30.81 -6.06
C HIS A 123 -6.73 -30.78 -7.13
N LEU A 124 -6.46 -29.63 -7.74
CA LEU A 124 -5.36 -29.50 -8.71
C LEU A 124 -3.98 -29.65 -8.05
N LEU A 125 -3.82 -29.16 -6.82
CA LEU A 125 -2.57 -29.30 -6.07
C LEU A 125 -2.31 -30.75 -5.68
N ASP A 126 -3.34 -31.48 -5.28
CA ASP A 126 -3.25 -32.92 -4.96
C ASP A 126 -2.82 -33.77 -6.18
N GLN A 127 -3.00 -33.24 -7.38
CA GLN A 127 -2.63 -33.90 -8.66
C GLN A 127 -1.33 -33.35 -9.27
N ASP A 128 -0.62 -32.45 -8.58
CA ASP A 128 0.53 -31.71 -9.13
C ASP A 128 0.20 -30.95 -10.44
N ALA A 129 -1.07 -30.57 -10.62
CA ALA A 129 -1.57 -29.96 -11.86
C ALA A 129 -1.70 -28.42 -11.77
N ALA A 130 -1.26 -27.81 -10.67
CA ALA A 130 -1.26 -26.35 -10.52
C ALA A 130 -0.01 -25.83 -9.81
N THR A 131 0.41 -24.62 -10.21
CA THR A 131 1.40 -23.83 -9.49
C THR A 131 0.74 -22.58 -8.94
N VAL A 132 0.84 -22.36 -7.63
CA VAL A 132 0.34 -21.14 -6.97
C VAL A 132 1.45 -20.10 -6.92
N ILE A 133 1.12 -18.88 -7.34
CA ILE A 133 1.98 -17.70 -7.18
C ILE A 133 1.27 -16.75 -6.20
N ASP A 134 1.92 -16.47 -5.09
CA ASP A 134 1.41 -15.58 -4.06
C ASP A 134 2.05 -14.18 -4.21
N LEU A 135 1.20 -13.19 -4.44
CA LEU A 135 1.56 -11.77 -4.63
C LEU A 135 1.34 -10.93 -3.37
N ALA A 136 1.13 -11.56 -2.22
CA ALA A 136 1.10 -10.86 -0.93
C ALA A 136 2.46 -10.23 -0.62
N ARG A 137 2.48 -9.30 0.32
CA ARG A 137 3.78 -8.80 0.81
C ARG A 137 4.60 -9.95 1.39
N SER A 138 5.89 -9.89 1.24
CA SER A 138 6.83 -10.92 1.73
C SER A 138 6.60 -11.26 3.20
N ILE A 139 6.38 -10.26 4.05
CA ILE A 139 6.11 -10.45 5.48
C ILE A 139 4.79 -11.19 5.74
N ASP A 140 3.76 -10.92 4.94
CA ASP A 140 2.46 -11.58 5.05
C ASP A 140 2.55 -13.03 4.55
N TYR A 141 3.26 -13.27 3.44
CA TYR A 141 3.55 -14.61 2.92
C TYR A 141 4.33 -15.47 3.93
N ARG A 142 5.37 -14.90 4.56
CA ARG A 142 6.15 -15.60 5.61
C ARG A 142 5.27 -16.01 6.78
N SER A 143 4.27 -15.21 7.13
CA SER A 143 3.35 -15.47 8.24
C SER A 143 2.27 -16.50 7.90
N GLY A 144 1.96 -16.67 6.61
CA GLY A 144 1.00 -17.67 6.15
C GLY A 144 0.72 -17.61 4.66
N HIS A 145 0.84 -18.77 4.00
CA HIS A 145 0.60 -18.93 2.57
C HIS A 145 0.04 -20.33 2.26
N ILE A 146 -0.45 -20.54 1.05
CA ILE A 146 -0.86 -21.86 0.56
C ILE A 146 0.38 -22.76 0.47
N PRO A 147 0.36 -24.00 1.00
CA PRO A 147 1.49 -24.90 0.90
C PRO A 147 1.98 -25.08 -0.54
N GLY A 148 3.28 -24.96 -0.76
CA GLY A 148 3.89 -25.06 -2.08
C GLY A 148 3.75 -23.80 -2.97
N ALA A 149 3.05 -22.76 -2.50
CA ALA A 149 2.99 -21.50 -3.23
C ALA A 149 4.38 -20.87 -3.37
N ARG A 150 4.62 -20.23 -4.50
CA ARG A 150 5.84 -19.46 -4.79
C ARG A 150 5.53 -17.96 -4.60
N TRP A 151 6.31 -17.30 -3.79
CA TRP A 151 6.17 -15.87 -3.62
C TRP A 151 6.79 -15.09 -4.77
N ALA A 152 6.15 -13.99 -5.17
CA ALA A 152 6.72 -13.05 -6.13
C ALA A 152 6.14 -11.65 -5.97
N VAL A 153 6.93 -10.64 -6.33
CA VAL A 153 6.43 -9.29 -6.61
C VAL A 153 6.00 -9.24 -8.08
N ARG A 154 4.83 -8.69 -8.37
CA ARG A 154 4.28 -8.63 -9.74
C ARG A 154 5.32 -8.19 -10.78
N THR A 155 6.04 -7.09 -10.52
CA THR A 155 7.05 -6.55 -11.44
C THR A 155 8.28 -7.44 -11.63
N ARG A 156 8.38 -8.53 -10.87
CA ARG A 156 9.48 -9.50 -10.90
C ARG A 156 9.02 -10.93 -11.19
N LEU A 157 7.80 -11.12 -11.67
CA LEU A 157 7.27 -12.45 -12.01
C LEU A 157 8.20 -13.24 -12.94
N SER A 158 8.83 -12.59 -13.90
CA SER A 158 9.79 -13.22 -14.81
C SER A 158 10.99 -13.88 -14.10
N ARG A 159 11.31 -13.50 -12.87
CA ARG A 159 12.38 -14.12 -12.06
C ARG A 159 12.02 -15.54 -11.58
N LEU A 160 10.76 -15.90 -11.59
CA LEU A 160 10.33 -17.27 -11.28
C LEU A 160 10.83 -18.28 -12.29
N GLY A 161 11.26 -17.84 -13.48
CA GLY A 161 11.65 -18.72 -14.58
C GLY A 161 10.47 -19.51 -15.15
N ALA A 162 10.77 -20.53 -15.93
CA ALA A 162 9.74 -21.41 -16.48
C ALA A 162 9.05 -22.19 -15.35
N LEU A 163 7.73 -22.22 -15.40
CA LEU A 163 6.91 -22.97 -14.45
C LEU A 163 6.64 -24.39 -15.00
N PRO A 164 6.37 -25.37 -14.12
CA PRO A 164 5.87 -26.67 -14.53
C PRO A 164 4.60 -26.55 -15.40
N GLU A 165 4.35 -27.55 -16.23
CA GLU A 165 3.08 -27.66 -16.95
C GLU A 165 1.91 -27.72 -15.97
N GLY A 166 0.80 -27.06 -16.29
CA GLY A 166 -0.40 -27.03 -15.46
C GLY A 166 -0.99 -25.64 -15.31
N THR A 167 -1.99 -25.53 -14.47
CA THR A 167 -2.69 -24.28 -14.19
C THR A 167 -1.82 -23.36 -13.32
N ILE A 168 -1.62 -22.12 -13.75
CA ILE A 168 -1.01 -21.07 -12.90
C ILE A 168 -2.14 -20.40 -12.11
N VAL A 169 -2.03 -20.40 -10.79
CA VAL A 169 -3.03 -19.76 -9.94
C VAL A 169 -2.41 -18.60 -9.17
N LEU A 170 -2.92 -17.41 -9.44
CA LEU A 170 -2.51 -16.20 -8.73
C LEU A 170 -3.35 -16.01 -7.47
N THR A 171 -2.71 -15.67 -6.37
CA THR A 171 -3.37 -15.23 -5.14
C THR A 171 -2.77 -13.93 -4.64
N ALA A 172 -3.61 -13.06 -4.05
CA ALA A 172 -3.22 -11.81 -3.44
C ALA A 172 -4.26 -11.41 -2.37
N PRO A 173 -3.90 -10.57 -1.39
CA PRO A 173 -4.87 -10.01 -0.44
C PRO A 173 -5.94 -9.15 -1.13
N ASP A 174 -5.57 -8.42 -2.18
CA ASP A 174 -6.47 -7.67 -3.05
C ASP A 174 -6.57 -8.37 -4.42
N PRO A 175 -7.77 -8.81 -4.84
CA PRO A 175 -7.98 -9.45 -6.13
C PRO A 175 -7.56 -8.56 -7.32
N THR A 176 -7.59 -7.23 -7.16
CA THR A 176 -7.11 -6.30 -8.19
C THR A 176 -5.66 -6.57 -8.56
N LEU A 177 -4.79 -6.80 -7.56
CA LEU A 177 -3.38 -7.09 -7.81
C LEU A 177 -3.20 -8.39 -8.58
N ALA A 178 -3.92 -9.45 -8.21
CA ALA A 178 -3.89 -10.71 -8.92
C ALA A 178 -4.39 -10.59 -10.37
N LEU A 179 -5.50 -9.88 -10.59
CA LEU A 179 -6.04 -9.61 -11.94
C LEU A 179 -5.06 -8.82 -12.80
N LEU A 180 -4.42 -7.81 -12.24
CA LEU A 180 -3.40 -7.03 -12.95
C LEU A 180 -2.15 -7.85 -13.32
N ALA A 181 -1.90 -8.95 -12.63
CA ALA A 181 -0.74 -9.81 -12.87
C ALA A 181 -1.03 -10.95 -13.90
N VAL A 182 -2.29 -11.12 -14.32
CA VAL A 182 -2.65 -12.19 -15.28
C VAL A 182 -1.83 -12.11 -16.58
N PRO A 183 -1.72 -10.95 -17.26
CA PRO A 183 -0.97 -10.89 -18.52
C PRO A 183 0.52 -11.24 -18.38
N GLU A 184 1.13 -10.87 -17.25
CA GLU A 184 2.53 -11.24 -16.98
C GLU A 184 2.68 -12.74 -16.66
N ALA A 185 1.70 -13.32 -15.94
CA ALA A 185 1.70 -14.73 -15.59
C ALA A 185 1.49 -15.65 -16.81
N GLU A 186 0.73 -15.22 -17.82
CA GLU A 186 0.54 -15.95 -19.07
C GLU A 186 1.86 -16.19 -19.84
N ASN A 187 2.87 -15.38 -19.58
CA ASN A 187 4.20 -15.53 -20.18
C ASN A 187 5.14 -16.48 -19.41
N LEU A 188 4.70 -17.03 -18.26
CA LEU A 188 5.54 -17.89 -17.41
C LEU A 188 5.39 -19.39 -17.70
N GLY A 189 4.33 -19.80 -18.38
CA GLY A 189 4.02 -21.20 -18.65
C GLY A 189 3.03 -21.37 -19.79
N THR A 190 2.70 -22.61 -20.10
CA THR A 190 1.81 -22.98 -21.22
C THR A 190 0.37 -23.26 -20.78
N GLY A 191 0.12 -23.32 -19.47
CA GLY A 191 -1.20 -23.61 -18.92
C GLY A 191 -2.08 -22.38 -18.70
N PRO A 192 -3.38 -22.60 -18.42
CA PRO A 192 -4.29 -21.50 -18.14
C PRO A 192 -3.91 -20.76 -16.85
N VAL A 193 -4.11 -19.44 -16.85
CA VAL A 193 -3.95 -18.61 -15.65
C VAL A 193 -5.31 -18.43 -14.98
N LYS A 194 -5.35 -18.61 -13.67
CA LYS A 194 -6.53 -18.41 -12.81
C LYS A 194 -6.20 -17.50 -11.66
N VAL A 195 -7.23 -16.93 -11.04
CA VAL A 195 -7.14 -16.12 -9.84
C VAL A 195 -7.96 -16.78 -8.74
N LEU A 196 -7.34 -17.00 -7.58
CA LEU A 196 -7.98 -17.65 -6.44
C LEU A 196 -9.05 -16.71 -5.86
N ARG A 197 -10.29 -17.17 -5.87
CA ARG A 197 -11.40 -16.45 -5.27
C ARG A 197 -11.19 -16.33 -3.75
N GLY A 198 -11.39 -15.13 -3.22
CA GLY A 198 -11.22 -14.81 -1.79
C GLY A 198 -9.81 -14.97 -1.23
N GLY A 199 -8.82 -15.30 -2.09
CA GLY A 199 -7.42 -15.41 -1.71
C GLY A 199 -7.17 -16.36 -0.53
N LEU A 200 -6.12 -16.09 0.24
CA LEU A 200 -5.76 -16.90 1.42
C LEU A 200 -6.86 -16.87 2.52
N ILE A 201 -7.67 -15.82 2.56
CA ILE A 201 -8.76 -15.71 3.56
C ILE A 201 -9.82 -16.79 3.31
N GLU A 202 -10.32 -16.91 2.09
CA GLU A 202 -11.34 -17.93 1.75
C GLU A 202 -10.71 -19.34 1.80
N TRP A 203 -9.46 -19.50 1.39
CA TRP A 203 -8.71 -20.75 1.53
C TRP A 203 -8.70 -21.25 2.99
N ARG A 204 -8.37 -20.38 3.95
CA ARG A 204 -8.40 -20.70 5.39
C ARG A 204 -9.81 -21.00 5.89
N ALA A 205 -10.79 -20.24 5.44
CA ALA A 205 -12.19 -20.41 5.85
C ALA A 205 -12.77 -21.77 5.43
N THR A 206 -12.24 -22.38 4.37
CA THR A 206 -12.61 -23.74 3.93
C THR A 206 -11.87 -24.84 4.70
N GLY A 207 -11.04 -24.51 5.68
CA GLY A 207 -10.31 -25.48 6.50
C GLY A 207 -9.08 -26.09 5.81
N LEU A 208 -8.65 -25.54 4.67
CA LEU A 208 -7.50 -26.02 3.94
C LEU A 208 -6.17 -25.63 4.63
N PRO A 209 -5.10 -26.43 4.46
CA PRO A 209 -3.84 -26.22 5.17
C PRO A 209 -3.17 -24.91 4.77
N VAL A 210 -2.47 -24.29 5.74
CA VAL A 210 -1.66 -23.10 5.56
C VAL A 210 -0.24 -23.37 6.05
N ALA A 211 0.74 -23.06 5.25
CA ALA A 211 2.15 -23.08 5.62
C ALA A 211 2.61 -21.70 6.10
N ALA A 212 3.67 -21.69 6.89
CA ALA A 212 4.38 -20.47 7.28
C ALA A 212 5.88 -20.77 7.30
N ASN A 213 6.68 -19.85 6.77
CA ASN A 213 8.13 -19.97 6.79
C ASN A 213 8.79 -18.59 6.85
N ARG A 214 9.41 -18.26 7.96
CA ARG A 214 10.06 -16.97 8.18
C ARG A 214 11.29 -16.74 7.28
N ARG A 215 11.85 -17.80 6.69
CA ARG A 215 13.07 -17.75 5.86
C ARG A 215 12.78 -17.79 4.35
N THR A 216 11.53 -17.86 3.96
CA THR A 216 11.16 -17.88 2.53
C THR A 216 10.07 -16.83 2.27
N PRO A 217 10.29 -15.86 1.38
CA PRO A 217 11.54 -15.55 0.64
C PRO A 217 12.69 -15.17 1.58
N GLU A 218 13.94 -15.20 1.11
CA GLU A 218 15.09 -14.74 1.88
C GLU A 218 15.06 -13.22 2.11
N ASP A 219 15.83 -12.71 3.07
CA ASP A 219 15.74 -11.30 3.48
C ASP A 219 16.11 -10.32 2.36
N ASP A 220 17.03 -10.67 1.47
CA ASP A 220 17.43 -9.88 0.31
C ASP A 220 16.43 -9.96 -0.87
N GLU A 221 15.56 -10.97 -0.88
CA GLU A 221 14.46 -11.08 -1.81
C GLU A 221 13.25 -10.20 -1.42
N CYS A 222 13.12 -9.85 -0.14
CA CYS A 222 12.03 -9.05 0.41
C CYS A 222 12.13 -7.56 0.03
N VAL A 223 11.91 -7.25 -1.24
CA VAL A 223 12.07 -5.89 -1.82
C VAL A 223 10.82 -5.02 -1.74
N ASP A 224 9.74 -5.59 -1.26
CA ASP A 224 8.41 -4.98 -1.15
C ASP A 224 8.12 -4.45 0.26
N PHE A 225 9.01 -4.67 1.19
CA PHE A 225 8.90 -4.28 2.59
C PHE A 225 10.27 -3.88 3.15
N TYR A 226 10.31 -2.78 3.90
CA TYR A 226 11.51 -2.40 4.62
C TYR A 226 11.70 -3.31 5.83
N LEU A 227 12.67 -4.21 5.75
CA LEU A 227 13.07 -5.08 6.87
C LEU A 227 13.85 -4.27 7.91
N ARG A 228 13.22 -4.01 9.05
CA ARG A 228 13.91 -3.45 10.20
C ARG A 228 14.93 -4.47 10.71
N ALA A 229 15.91 -4.01 11.44
CA ALA A 229 16.97 -4.90 11.94
C ALA A 229 16.42 -6.16 12.64
N TYR A 230 15.40 -6.00 13.48
CA TYR A 230 14.79 -7.12 14.22
C TYR A 230 13.76 -7.96 13.42
N ASP A 231 13.40 -7.56 12.22
CA ASP A 231 12.57 -8.36 11.30
C ASP A 231 13.42 -9.35 10.50
N ARG A 232 14.75 -9.19 10.53
CA ARG A 232 15.71 -10.02 9.80
C ARG A 232 15.89 -11.39 10.45
N ASN A 233 16.19 -12.37 9.63
CA ASN A 233 16.53 -13.72 10.11
C ASN A 233 18.00 -13.83 10.51
N ASP A 234 18.88 -13.09 9.83
CA ASP A 234 20.32 -13.12 10.05
C ASP A 234 20.90 -11.68 10.02
N GLY A 235 22.07 -11.45 10.62
CA GLY A 235 22.75 -10.15 10.61
C GLY A 235 22.05 -9.05 11.42
N VAL A 236 21.24 -9.39 12.42
CA VAL A 236 20.46 -8.43 13.23
C VAL A 236 21.35 -7.37 13.88
N GLU A 237 22.46 -7.77 14.52
CA GLU A 237 23.38 -6.83 15.19
C GLU A 237 24.07 -5.89 14.21
N GLU A 238 24.46 -6.38 13.04
CA GLU A 238 25.07 -5.57 12.00
C GLU A 238 24.07 -4.56 11.45
N ALA A 239 22.84 -4.99 11.17
CA ALA A 239 21.77 -4.12 10.73
C ALA A 239 21.40 -3.06 11.78
N MET A 240 21.41 -3.40 13.08
CA MET A 240 21.20 -2.44 14.16
C MET A 240 22.31 -1.40 14.22
N ARG A 241 23.58 -1.82 14.08
CA ARG A 241 24.71 -0.88 14.04
C ARG A 241 24.66 0.04 12.83
N ALA A 242 24.33 -0.51 11.67
CA ALA A 242 24.16 0.28 10.44
C ALA A 242 23.03 1.30 10.58
N TYR A 243 21.90 0.90 11.15
CA TYR A 243 20.77 1.78 11.41
C TYR A 243 21.13 2.92 12.36
N LEU A 244 21.79 2.61 13.49
CA LEU A 244 22.23 3.63 14.45
C LEU A 244 23.26 4.60 13.84
N ALA A 245 24.20 4.11 13.04
CA ALA A 245 25.15 4.94 12.33
C ALA A 245 24.46 5.91 11.36
N TRP A 246 23.47 5.41 10.63
CA TRP A 246 22.63 6.22 9.74
C TRP A 246 21.81 7.28 10.51
N GLU A 247 21.19 6.91 11.63
CA GLU A 247 20.44 7.87 12.46
C GLU A 247 21.33 9.00 12.99
N ILE A 248 22.55 8.67 13.45
CA ILE A 248 23.50 9.66 13.96
C ILE A 248 23.94 10.64 12.84
N ASP A 249 24.08 10.17 11.60
CA ASP A 249 24.46 11.02 10.45
C ASP A 249 23.29 11.76 9.80
N LEU A 250 22.04 11.49 10.19
CA LEU A 250 20.85 12.13 9.63
C LEU A 250 20.92 13.68 9.57
N PRO A 251 21.37 14.41 10.62
CA PRO A 251 21.49 15.86 10.54
C PRO A 251 22.45 16.33 9.44
N ASN A 252 23.55 15.61 9.23
CA ASN A 252 24.49 15.90 8.17
C ASN A 252 23.91 15.56 6.79
N ALA A 253 23.18 14.46 6.67
CA ALA A 253 22.50 14.08 5.43
C ALA A 253 21.47 15.12 5.04
N VAL A 254 20.64 15.58 5.96
CA VAL A 254 19.64 16.66 5.75
C VAL A 254 20.32 17.97 5.34
N ALA A 255 21.45 18.30 5.96
CA ALA A 255 22.21 19.52 5.60
C ALA A 255 22.80 19.44 4.18
N ARG A 256 23.19 18.25 3.71
CA ARG A 256 23.71 18.04 2.34
C ARG A 256 22.61 18.02 1.27
N ASP A 257 21.38 17.67 1.65
CA ASP A 257 20.26 17.50 0.73
C ASP A 257 19.77 18.84 0.15
N GLU A 258 20.00 19.96 0.82
CA GLU A 258 19.59 21.33 0.44
C GLU A 258 18.09 21.49 0.10
N ASP A 259 17.37 20.40 0.00
CA ASP A 259 15.96 20.27 -0.40
C ASP A 259 15.00 20.40 0.77
N ALA A 260 15.45 20.12 1.99
CA ALA A 260 14.66 20.17 3.18
C ALA A 260 14.78 21.54 3.88
N SER A 261 13.65 22.20 4.08
CA SER A 261 13.58 23.43 4.87
C SER A 261 12.78 23.18 6.14
N PHE A 262 13.38 22.46 7.09
CA PHE A 262 12.82 22.34 8.42
C PHE A 262 13.10 23.61 9.21
N GLY A 263 12.06 24.22 9.79
CA GLY A 263 12.21 25.39 10.65
C GLY A 263 10.90 25.74 11.31
N PRO A 264 10.96 26.48 12.44
CA PRO A 264 9.75 27.09 12.96
C PRO A 264 9.16 27.94 11.83
N GLY A 265 7.95 27.58 11.41
CA GLY A 265 7.25 28.32 10.35
C GLY A 265 7.39 29.82 10.62
N ARG A 266 7.82 30.58 9.62
CA ARG A 266 7.90 32.03 9.75
C ARG A 266 6.50 32.55 10.06
N VAL A 267 6.38 33.19 11.21
CA VAL A 267 5.18 33.90 11.69
C VAL A 267 4.82 35.00 10.71
#